data_6091b7f2afeb1c93dadfc9bc1e8373cf
#
_entry.id   6091b7f2afeb1c93dadfc9bc1e8373cf
#
_cell.length_a   1.000
_cell.length_b   1.000
_cell.length_c   1.000
_cell.angle_alpha   90.00
_cell.angle_beta   90.00
_cell.angle_gamma   90.00
#
_symmetry.space_group_name_H-M   'P 1'
#
loop_
_entity.id
_entity.type
_entity.pdbx_description
1 polymer ?
#
loop_
_entity_poly.entity_id
_entity_poly.type
_entity_poly.pdbx_seq_one_letter_code
_entity_poly.pdbx_strand_id
1 'polypeptide(L)'
;MQRSKLALAAGIFGAVGLFDPALGAALAHFRVLEPMQGFGLFGLGLLSAIVAGVLGLAALYTTRAAAQRTGRSLAYVGIAAALAAFAIVGVGRGPGADAPPINDISTDLVDPPAFPSDPSGRGRDMAFPAGFAEQIKATPSYQDLQPIRVARAPADVLREAEQAARSLEWENVTADAGAGTVTGSESTKLFRFVDDVVVRVRDDGTGGSVVDVRSKSRDGQGDIGANAARIRRFFAVLPK
;
A
#
# COMPACT_ATOMS: atom_id res chain seq x y z
N MET A 1 26.39 35.05 -23.24
CA MET A 1 26.45 33.62 -22.82
C MET A 1 25.14 32.92 -23.15
N GLN A 2 25.20 31.79 -23.86
CA GLN A 2 24.01 31.01 -24.18
C GLN A 2 23.62 30.08 -23.03
N ARG A 3 22.29 29.91 -22.81
CA ARG A 3 21.80 28.99 -21.79
C ARG A 3 22.03 27.53 -22.25
N SER A 4 22.51 26.67 -21.37
CA SER A 4 22.66 25.24 -21.64
C SER A 4 21.29 24.59 -21.81
N LYS A 5 21.08 23.90 -22.96
CA LYS A 5 19.81 23.15 -23.20
C LYS A 5 19.63 22.00 -22.20
N LEU A 6 20.73 21.34 -21.81
CA LEU A 6 20.70 20.29 -20.79
C LEU A 6 20.29 20.85 -19.43
N ALA A 7 20.80 22.02 -19.04
CA ALA A 7 20.38 22.66 -17.79
C ALA A 7 18.90 23.07 -17.81
N LEU A 8 18.40 23.57 -18.95
CA LEU A 8 16.99 23.88 -19.10
C LEU A 8 16.11 22.62 -18.97
N ALA A 9 16.49 21.55 -19.67
CA ALA A 9 15.78 20.27 -19.58
C ALA A 9 15.82 19.72 -18.14
N ALA A 10 16.98 19.74 -17.47
CA ALA A 10 17.11 19.33 -16.06
C ALA A 10 16.15 20.11 -15.14
N GLY A 11 16.04 21.41 -15.36
CA GLY A 11 15.11 22.25 -14.59
C GLY A 11 13.64 21.91 -14.83
N ILE A 12 13.24 21.68 -16.08
CA ILE A 12 11.86 21.33 -16.45
C ILE A 12 11.50 19.97 -15.86
N PHE A 13 12.30 18.92 -16.14
CA PHE A 13 12.07 17.58 -15.60
C PHE A 13 12.15 17.56 -14.07
N GLY A 14 13.03 18.40 -13.47
CA GLY A 14 13.13 18.55 -12.03
C GLY A 14 11.88 19.18 -11.41
N ALA A 15 11.31 20.22 -12.06
CA ALA A 15 10.05 20.81 -11.61
C ALA A 15 8.91 19.76 -11.68
N VAL A 16 8.74 19.05 -12.80
CA VAL A 16 7.76 17.96 -12.94
C VAL A 16 8.00 16.90 -11.85
N GLY A 17 9.27 16.50 -11.65
CA GLY A 17 9.64 15.49 -10.66
C GLY A 17 9.37 15.89 -9.20
N LEU A 18 9.29 17.17 -8.89
CA LEU A 18 8.96 17.67 -7.56
C LEU A 18 7.45 17.88 -7.37
N PHE A 19 6.74 18.35 -8.41
CA PHE A 19 5.33 18.70 -8.29
C PHE A 19 4.38 17.52 -8.55
N ASP A 20 4.63 16.69 -9.57
CA ASP A 20 3.72 15.61 -9.97
C ASP A 20 3.52 14.55 -8.89
N PRO A 21 4.52 14.13 -8.09
CA PRO A 21 4.29 13.19 -7.00
C PRO A 21 3.30 13.75 -5.95
N ALA A 22 3.48 15.00 -5.57
CA ALA A 22 2.58 15.65 -4.62
C ALA A 22 1.19 15.86 -5.21
N LEU A 23 1.11 16.27 -6.48
CA LEU A 23 -0.14 16.46 -7.20
C LEU A 23 -0.91 15.14 -7.36
N GLY A 24 -0.24 14.07 -7.79
CA GLY A 24 -0.86 12.75 -7.94
C GLY A 24 -1.42 12.21 -6.63
N ALA A 25 -0.64 12.33 -5.55
CA ALA A 25 -1.09 11.94 -4.22
C ALA A 25 -2.28 12.79 -3.74
N ALA A 26 -2.23 14.11 -3.93
CA ALA A 26 -3.32 15.01 -3.54
C ALA A 26 -4.60 14.74 -4.34
N LEU A 27 -4.52 14.58 -5.66
CA LEU A 27 -5.69 14.32 -6.51
C LEU A 27 -6.35 12.99 -6.16
N ALA A 28 -5.58 11.94 -5.85
CA ALA A 28 -6.13 10.67 -5.36
C ALA A 28 -6.73 10.82 -3.96
N HIS A 29 -6.04 11.50 -3.04
CA HIS A 29 -6.52 11.72 -1.67
C HIS A 29 -7.89 12.41 -1.65
N PHE A 30 -8.07 13.45 -2.46
CA PHE A 30 -9.34 14.18 -2.59
C PHE A 30 -10.33 13.53 -3.55
N ARG A 31 -10.05 12.30 -4.03
CA ARG A 31 -10.93 11.53 -4.93
C ARG A 31 -11.26 12.24 -6.24
N VAL A 32 -10.37 13.11 -6.72
CA VAL A 32 -10.44 13.74 -8.06
C VAL A 32 -9.96 12.76 -9.12
N LEU A 33 -8.96 11.95 -8.79
CA LEU A 33 -8.48 10.83 -9.60
C LEU A 33 -8.71 9.51 -8.85
N GLU A 34 -8.89 8.43 -9.61
CA GLU A 34 -8.86 7.08 -9.06
C GLU A 34 -7.48 6.80 -8.43
N PRO A 35 -7.40 5.94 -7.38
CA PRO A 35 -6.16 5.63 -6.69
C PRO A 35 -5.00 5.29 -7.61
N MET A 36 -5.24 4.41 -8.60
CA MET A 36 -4.22 3.96 -9.56
C MET A 36 -3.76 5.09 -10.50
N GLN A 37 -4.65 6.01 -10.89
CA GLN A 37 -4.30 7.16 -11.71
C GLN A 37 -3.40 8.14 -10.96
N GLY A 38 -3.75 8.46 -9.69
CA GLY A 38 -2.93 9.29 -8.84
C GLY A 38 -1.56 8.67 -8.54
N PHE A 39 -1.53 7.36 -8.31
CA PHE A 39 -0.29 6.61 -8.13
C PHE A 39 0.56 6.57 -9.41
N GLY A 40 -0.07 6.46 -10.59
CA GLY A 40 0.60 6.56 -11.87
C GLY A 40 1.27 7.93 -12.08
N LEU A 41 0.57 9.02 -11.79
CA LEU A 41 1.12 10.38 -11.85
C LEU A 41 2.28 10.56 -10.86
N PHE A 42 2.15 10.05 -9.65
CA PHE A 42 3.23 10.00 -8.66
C PHE A 42 4.48 9.29 -9.21
N GLY A 43 4.30 8.11 -9.81
CA GLY A 43 5.40 7.34 -10.41
C GLY A 43 6.06 8.05 -11.59
N LEU A 44 5.28 8.67 -12.47
CA LEU A 44 5.80 9.48 -13.59
C LEU A 44 6.64 10.65 -13.10
N GLY A 45 6.21 11.31 -12.02
CA GLY A 45 7.00 12.37 -11.37
C GLY A 45 8.33 11.85 -10.84
N LEU A 46 8.34 10.70 -10.14
CA LEU A 46 9.60 10.09 -9.67
C LEU A 46 10.56 9.75 -10.83
N LEU A 47 10.04 9.20 -11.93
CA LEU A 47 10.85 8.94 -13.13
C LEU A 47 11.40 10.21 -13.73
N SER A 48 10.58 11.27 -13.81
CA SER A 48 11.00 12.60 -14.26
C SER A 48 12.13 13.16 -13.41
N ALA A 49 12.05 13.00 -12.08
CA ALA A 49 13.11 13.42 -11.15
C ALA A 49 14.43 12.67 -11.40
N ILE A 50 14.38 11.37 -11.67
CA ILE A 50 15.59 10.58 -11.99
C ILE A 50 16.23 11.09 -13.28
N VAL A 51 15.44 11.31 -14.34
CA VAL A 51 15.91 11.89 -15.61
C VAL A 51 16.52 13.27 -15.37
N ALA A 52 15.87 14.11 -14.56
CA ALA A 52 16.37 15.44 -14.19
C ALA A 52 17.74 15.37 -13.52
N GLY A 53 17.96 14.41 -12.63
CA GLY A 53 19.24 14.20 -11.97
C GLY A 53 20.37 13.90 -12.96
N VAL A 54 20.12 12.96 -13.88
CA VAL A 54 21.10 12.61 -14.94
C VAL A 54 21.43 13.83 -15.83
N LEU A 55 20.38 14.53 -16.30
CA LEU A 55 20.55 15.74 -17.09
C LEU A 55 21.24 16.85 -16.30
N GLY A 56 20.96 16.98 -15.01
CA GLY A 56 21.59 17.93 -14.10
C GLY A 56 23.09 17.69 -13.96
N LEU A 57 23.51 16.44 -13.75
CA LEU A 57 24.93 16.07 -13.70
C LEU A 57 25.62 16.39 -15.03
N ALA A 58 25.03 16.02 -16.17
CA ALA A 58 25.56 16.37 -17.49
C ALA A 58 25.60 17.90 -17.72
N ALA A 59 24.61 18.63 -17.21
CA ALA A 59 24.54 20.08 -17.32
C ALA A 59 25.64 20.79 -16.50
N LEU A 60 26.01 20.25 -15.34
CA LEU A 60 27.16 20.79 -14.57
C LEU A 60 28.44 20.79 -15.37
N TYR A 61 28.67 19.73 -16.15
CA TYR A 61 29.83 19.65 -17.03
C TYR A 61 29.77 20.71 -18.15
N THR A 62 28.62 20.93 -18.78
CA THR A 62 28.45 21.89 -19.89
C THR A 62 28.35 23.35 -19.43
N THR A 63 28.18 23.59 -18.15
CA THR A 63 28.12 24.93 -17.53
C THR A 63 29.32 25.27 -16.66
N ARG A 64 30.41 24.48 -16.77
CA ARG A 64 31.69 24.80 -16.11
C ARG A 64 32.25 26.13 -16.61
N ALA A 65 33.11 26.79 -15.83
CA ALA A 65 33.63 28.14 -16.10
C ALA A 65 34.23 28.27 -17.52
N ALA A 66 34.94 27.24 -18.01
CA ALA A 66 35.53 27.21 -19.35
C ALA A 66 34.52 27.13 -20.51
N ALA A 67 33.26 26.76 -20.26
CA ALA A 67 32.28 26.50 -21.33
C ALA A 67 31.46 27.72 -21.74
N GLN A 68 31.57 28.86 -21.08
CA GLN A 68 30.83 30.13 -21.33
C GLN A 68 29.29 29.96 -21.46
N ARG A 69 28.71 28.97 -20.75
CA ARG A 69 27.28 28.68 -20.73
C ARG A 69 26.70 28.94 -19.36
N THR A 70 25.38 29.35 -19.32
CA THR A 70 24.66 29.62 -18.10
C THR A 70 23.63 28.52 -17.84
N GLY A 71 23.06 28.48 -16.61
CA GLY A 71 21.98 27.57 -16.23
C GLY A 71 22.36 26.58 -15.11
N ARG A 72 23.48 26.82 -14.41
CA ARG A 72 23.95 25.93 -13.36
C ARG A 72 22.95 25.75 -12.22
N SER A 73 22.15 26.76 -11.90
CA SER A 73 21.05 26.67 -10.93
C SER A 73 19.99 25.66 -11.32
N LEU A 74 19.64 25.57 -12.60
CA LEU A 74 18.69 24.58 -13.11
C LEU A 74 19.24 23.15 -13.05
N ALA A 75 20.53 22.98 -13.23
CA ALA A 75 21.19 21.70 -13.04
C ALA A 75 21.07 21.21 -11.57
N TYR A 76 21.25 22.11 -10.61
CA TYR A 76 21.07 21.78 -9.19
C TYR A 76 19.61 21.46 -8.84
N VAL A 77 18.63 22.10 -9.46
CA VAL A 77 17.20 21.74 -9.30
C VAL A 77 16.97 20.30 -9.74
N GLY A 78 17.49 19.90 -10.90
CA GLY A 78 17.35 18.51 -11.37
C GLY A 78 18.00 17.49 -10.41
N ILE A 79 19.20 17.79 -9.91
CA ILE A 79 19.88 16.91 -8.95
C ILE A 79 19.12 16.84 -7.62
N ALA A 80 18.63 17.96 -7.11
CA ALA A 80 17.85 18.00 -5.88
C ALA A 80 16.54 17.20 -6.01
N ALA A 81 15.86 17.29 -7.16
CA ALA A 81 14.67 16.48 -7.45
C ALA A 81 14.98 14.98 -7.42
N ALA A 82 16.08 14.56 -8.03
CA ALA A 82 16.50 13.14 -7.99
C ALA A 82 16.80 12.67 -6.57
N LEU A 83 17.51 13.46 -5.77
CA LEU A 83 17.78 13.13 -4.37
C LEU A 83 16.50 13.02 -3.55
N ALA A 84 15.53 13.92 -3.77
CA ALA A 84 14.23 13.84 -3.13
C ALA A 84 13.47 12.58 -3.52
N ALA A 85 13.46 12.20 -4.81
CA ALA A 85 12.85 10.98 -5.30
C ALA A 85 13.46 9.72 -4.66
N PHE A 86 14.81 9.65 -4.57
CA PHE A 86 15.49 8.55 -3.88
C PHE A 86 15.14 8.48 -2.39
N ALA A 87 15.04 9.62 -1.71
CA ALA A 87 14.64 9.67 -0.31
C ALA A 87 13.20 9.15 -0.12
N ILE A 88 12.25 9.56 -0.98
CA ILE A 88 10.85 9.10 -0.95
C ILE A 88 10.78 7.58 -1.14
N VAL A 89 11.47 7.03 -2.14
CA VAL A 89 11.50 5.59 -2.39
C VAL A 89 12.19 4.84 -1.25
N GLY A 90 13.26 5.41 -0.67
CA GLY A 90 13.97 4.82 0.46
C GLY A 90 13.11 4.70 1.71
N VAL A 91 12.37 5.77 2.05
CA VAL A 91 11.43 5.76 3.18
C VAL A 91 10.24 4.83 2.95
N GLY A 92 9.77 4.71 1.69
CA GLY A 92 8.67 3.81 1.32
C GLY A 92 9.00 2.31 1.47
N ARG A 93 10.28 1.94 1.59
CA ARG A 93 10.73 0.57 1.88
C ARG A 93 10.73 0.22 3.37
N GLY A 94 9.70 0.61 4.11
CA GLY A 94 9.54 0.32 5.53
C GLY A 94 9.37 -1.18 5.86
N PRO A 95 8.61 -1.53 6.91
CA PRO A 95 8.47 -2.91 7.43
C PRO A 95 7.99 -4.00 6.46
N GLY A 96 7.67 -3.65 5.21
CA GLY A 96 7.28 -4.57 4.13
C GLY A 96 8.36 -4.78 3.07
N ALA A 97 9.63 -4.51 3.36
CA ALA A 97 10.71 -4.57 2.36
C ALA A 97 10.92 -5.98 1.76
N ASP A 98 10.56 -7.03 2.48
CA ASP A 98 10.56 -8.44 2.05
C ASP A 98 9.17 -8.93 1.63
N ALA A 99 8.15 -8.06 1.60
CA ALA A 99 6.79 -8.42 1.21
C ALA A 99 6.78 -8.95 -0.24
N PRO A 100 6.19 -10.13 -0.47
CA PRO A 100 6.07 -10.68 -1.82
C PRO A 100 5.11 -9.83 -2.66
N PRO A 101 5.18 -9.89 -4.01
CA PRO A 101 4.29 -9.16 -4.89
C PRO A 101 2.89 -9.79 -4.96
N ILE A 102 2.24 -9.90 -3.81
CA ILE A 102 0.87 -10.41 -3.64
C ILE A 102 0.01 -9.36 -2.94
N ASN A 103 -1.28 -9.41 -3.14
CA ASN A 103 -2.24 -8.44 -2.66
C ASN A 103 -3.42 -9.06 -1.88
N ASP A 104 -3.27 -10.30 -1.44
CA ASP A 104 -4.29 -11.07 -0.72
C ASP A 104 -3.59 -11.90 0.36
N ILE A 105 -3.76 -11.53 1.61
CA ILE A 105 -3.08 -12.13 2.76
C ILE A 105 -4.11 -12.77 3.66
N SER A 106 -3.87 -14.02 4.07
CA SER A 106 -4.71 -14.76 5.01
C SER A 106 -3.90 -15.32 6.16
N THR A 107 -4.48 -15.41 7.34
CA THR A 107 -3.90 -16.10 8.49
C THR A 107 -4.14 -17.60 8.46
N ASP A 108 -5.29 -18.05 7.93
CA ASP A 108 -5.51 -19.48 7.63
C ASP A 108 -5.15 -19.73 6.16
N LEU A 109 -4.08 -20.49 5.93
CA LEU A 109 -3.55 -20.77 4.59
C LEU A 109 -4.04 -22.11 4.03
N VAL A 110 -4.78 -22.89 4.83
CA VAL A 110 -5.37 -24.18 4.42
C VAL A 110 -6.83 -23.96 3.99
N ASP A 111 -7.57 -23.20 4.79
CA ASP A 111 -8.97 -22.84 4.54
C ASP A 111 -9.14 -21.32 4.74
N PRO A 112 -8.68 -20.48 3.81
CA PRO A 112 -8.77 -19.03 3.93
C PRO A 112 -10.22 -18.54 4.07
N PRO A 113 -10.51 -17.56 4.95
CA PRO A 113 -11.84 -16.98 5.06
C PRO A 113 -12.38 -16.52 3.71
N ALA A 114 -13.59 -16.96 3.36
CA ALA A 114 -14.24 -16.55 2.12
C ALA A 114 -14.94 -15.19 2.29
N PHE A 115 -14.81 -14.34 1.28
CA PHE A 115 -15.68 -13.16 1.18
C PHE A 115 -17.07 -13.60 0.70
N PRO A 116 -18.17 -13.14 1.32
CA PRO A 116 -19.52 -13.52 0.90
C PRO A 116 -19.91 -13.03 -0.50
N SER A 117 -19.28 -11.95 -0.94
CA SER A 117 -19.40 -11.36 -2.28
C SER A 117 -18.22 -10.46 -2.57
N ASP A 118 -18.12 -9.92 -3.79
CA ASP A 118 -17.18 -8.82 -4.09
C ASP A 118 -17.73 -7.49 -3.55
N PRO A 119 -17.16 -6.92 -2.46
CA PRO A 119 -17.68 -5.68 -1.87
C PRO A 119 -17.52 -4.46 -2.78
N SER A 120 -16.68 -4.55 -3.82
CA SER A 120 -16.48 -3.45 -4.78
C SER A 120 -17.58 -3.36 -5.83
N GLY A 121 -18.36 -4.41 -6.02
CA GLY A 121 -19.35 -4.52 -7.09
C GLY A 121 -18.77 -4.63 -8.50
N ARG A 122 -17.43 -4.81 -8.63
CA ARG A 122 -16.74 -4.89 -9.94
C ARG A 122 -16.72 -6.30 -10.54
N GLY A 123 -17.28 -7.30 -9.83
CA GLY A 123 -17.25 -8.70 -10.25
C GLY A 123 -15.88 -9.34 -10.18
N ARG A 124 -15.05 -8.93 -9.20
CA ARG A 124 -13.72 -9.50 -8.98
C ARG A 124 -13.82 -10.96 -8.52
N ASP A 125 -12.86 -11.77 -8.92
CA ASP A 125 -12.69 -13.09 -8.32
C ASP A 125 -12.24 -12.94 -6.87
N MET A 126 -13.06 -13.44 -5.95
CA MET A 126 -12.81 -13.41 -4.50
C MET A 126 -12.21 -14.73 -3.98
N ALA A 127 -11.95 -15.70 -4.85
CA ALA A 127 -11.19 -16.90 -4.46
C ALA A 127 -9.79 -16.51 -3.96
N PHE A 128 -9.26 -17.30 -3.02
CA PHE A 128 -7.87 -17.11 -2.58
C PHE A 128 -6.93 -17.63 -3.69
N PRO A 129 -6.00 -16.80 -4.20
CA PRO A 129 -5.23 -17.18 -5.37
C PRO A 129 -4.27 -18.33 -5.11
N ALA A 130 -4.17 -19.24 -6.08
CA ALA A 130 -3.21 -20.34 -6.03
C ALA A 130 -1.76 -19.82 -5.91
N GLY A 131 -0.95 -20.46 -5.07
CA GLY A 131 0.45 -20.10 -4.84
C GLY A 131 0.69 -18.95 -3.84
N PHE A 132 -0.37 -18.24 -3.38
CA PHE A 132 -0.19 -17.17 -2.38
C PHE A 132 0.12 -17.75 -1.00
N ALA A 133 -0.47 -18.90 -0.64
CA ALA A 133 -0.16 -19.57 0.62
C ALA A 133 1.34 -19.90 0.74
N GLU A 134 1.95 -20.38 -0.34
CA GLU A 134 3.38 -20.72 -0.37
C GLU A 134 4.24 -19.46 -0.25
N GLN A 135 3.87 -18.37 -0.91
CA GLN A 135 4.58 -17.10 -0.81
C GLN A 135 4.48 -16.50 0.60
N ILE A 136 3.31 -16.55 1.24
CA ILE A 136 3.13 -16.11 2.63
C ILE A 136 4.00 -16.94 3.57
N LYS A 137 3.99 -18.28 3.45
CA LYS A 137 4.83 -19.19 4.24
C LYS A 137 6.33 -18.93 4.05
N ALA A 138 6.75 -18.59 2.84
CA ALA A 138 8.16 -18.35 2.52
C ALA A 138 8.65 -16.96 2.98
N THR A 139 7.75 -16.04 3.33
CA THR A 139 8.09 -14.65 3.71
C THR A 139 8.43 -14.57 5.20
N PRO A 140 9.67 -14.25 5.59
CA PRO A 140 10.08 -14.23 7.01
C PRO A 140 9.25 -13.28 7.86
N SER A 141 8.91 -12.09 7.33
CA SER A 141 8.11 -11.09 8.04
C SER A 141 6.63 -11.46 8.20
N TYR A 142 6.16 -12.60 7.64
CA TYR A 142 4.76 -13.03 7.72
C TYR A 142 4.54 -14.26 8.61
N GLN A 143 5.58 -14.75 9.29
CA GLN A 143 5.51 -15.94 10.14
C GLN A 143 4.59 -15.78 11.37
N ASP A 144 4.33 -14.57 11.80
CA ASP A 144 3.43 -14.20 12.89
C ASP A 144 1.94 -14.16 12.46
N LEU A 145 1.67 -14.19 11.15
CA LEU A 145 0.31 -14.14 10.61
C LEU A 145 -0.36 -15.52 10.69
N GLN A 146 -0.82 -15.87 11.88
CA GLN A 146 -1.47 -17.14 12.18
C GLN A 146 -2.86 -16.87 12.80
N PRO A 147 -3.82 -17.83 12.67
CA PRO A 147 -5.06 -17.77 13.43
C PRO A 147 -4.80 -17.60 14.92
N ILE A 148 -5.61 -16.83 15.61
CA ILE A 148 -5.52 -16.71 17.07
C ILE A 148 -6.64 -17.49 17.76
N ARG A 149 -6.34 -18.00 18.96
CA ARG A 149 -7.34 -18.63 19.84
C ARG A 149 -7.73 -17.67 20.95
N VAL A 150 -9.02 -17.63 21.25
CA VAL A 150 -9.61 -16.77 22.28
C VAL A 150 -10.48 -17.65 23.18
N ALA A 151 -10.24 -17.63 24.50
CA ALA A 151 -10.95 -18.47 25.47
C ALA A 151 -12.35 -17.91 25.82
N ARG A 152 -13.16 -17.60 24.78
CA ARG A 152 -14.52 -17.06 24.88
C ARG A 152 -15.39 -17.59 23.77
N ALA A 153 -16.71 -17.62 24.02
CA ALA A 153 -17.69 -18.15 23.08
C ALA A 153 -17.69 -17.39 21.74
N PRO A 154 -17.90 -18.07 20.61
CA PRO A 154 -17.85 -17.46 19.26
C PRO A 154 -18.76 -16.23 19.10
N ALA A 155 -19.95 -16.25 19.70
CA ALA A 155 -20.88 -15.12 19.61
C ALA A 155 -20.37 -13.86 20.30
N ASP A 156 -19.60 -14.00 21.40
CA ASP A 156 -19.00 -12.87 22.11
C ASP A 156 -17.83 -12.33 21.31
N VAL A 157 -16.95 -13.22 20.84
CA VAL A 157 -15.76 -12.86 20.03
C VAL A 157 -16.18 -12.21 18.71
N LEU A 158 -17.28 -12.64 18.08
CA LEU A 158 -17.81 -12.02 16.88
C LEU A 158 -18.24 -10.57 17.11
N ARG A 159 -18.92 -10.30 18.22
CA ARG A 159 -19.29 -8.92 18.61
C ARG A 159 -18.07 -8.03 18.87
N GLU A 160 -17.06 -8.58 19.53
CA GLU A 160 -15.80 -7.88 19.79
C GLU A 160 -15.00 -7.65 18.51
N ALA A 161 -15.01 -8.61 17.57
CA ALA A 161 -14.41 -8.46 16.26
C ALA A 161 -15.07 -7.32 15.46
N GLU A 162 -16.40 -7.20 15.52
CA GLU A 162 -17.12 -6.08 14.92
C GLU A 162 -16.73 -4.74 15.57
N GLN A 163 -16.65 -4.69 16.91
CA GLN A 163 -16.24 -3.49 17.64
C GLN A 163 -14.78 -3.11 17.32
N ALA A 164 -13.88 -4.10 17.25
CA ALA A 164 -12.50 -3.90 16.86
C ALA A 164 -12.39 -3.32 15.43
N ALA A 165 -13.12 -3.87 14.47
CA ALA A 165 -13.18 -3.36 13.10
C ALA A 165 -13.64 -1.89 13.05
N ARG A 166 -14.70 -1.55 13.81
CA ARG A 166 -15.21 -0.17 13.92
C ARG A 166 -14.21 0.77 14.60
N SER A 167 -13.51 0.31 15.64
CA SER A 167 -12.48 1.10 16.36
C SER A 167 -11.27 1.40 15.49
N LEU A 168 -11.00 0.56 14.48
CA LEU A 168 -9.98 0.76 13.46
C LEU A 168 -10.47 1.62 12.28
N GLU A 169 -11.68 2.18 12.38
CA GLU A 169 -12.30 3.04 11.37
C GLU A 169 -12.50 2.32 10.01
N TRP A 170 -12.71 0.98 10.05
CA TRP A 170 -13.06 0.28 8.81
C TRP A 170 -14.41 0.76 8.29
N GLU A 171 -14.48 0.92 6.98
CA GLU A 171 -15.69 1.32 6.26
C GLU A 171 -16.59 0.09 5.99
N ASN A 172 -17.91 0.27 5.91
CA ASN A 172 -18.89 -0.76 5.53
C ASN A 172 -18.82 -2.02 6.41
N VAL A 173 -18.58 -1.86 7.71
CA VAL A 173 -18.50 -2.99 8.64
C VAL A 173 -19.85 -3.67 8.78
N THR A 174 -19.89 -4.97 8.48
CA THR A 174 -21.07 -5.83 8.59
C THR A 174 -20.70 -7.13 9.30
N ALA A 175 -21.49 -7.52 10.30
CA ALA A 175 -21.38 -8.81 10.97
C ALA A 175 -22.49 -9.75 10.53
N ASP A 176 -22.13 -11.00 10.23
CA ASP A 176 -23.06 -12.10 9.95
C ASP A 176 -22.91 -13.18 11.02
N ALA A 177 -23.85 -13.24 11.94
CA ALA A 177 -23.83 -14.21 13.04
C ALA A 177 -24.04 -15.66 12.55
N GLY A 178 -24.76 -15.85 11.45
CA GLY A 178 -25.01 -17.18 10.87
C GLY A 178 -23.74 -17.76 10.21
N ALA A 179 -22.99 -16.92 9.54
CA ALA A 179 -21.71 -17.28 8.93
C ALA A 179 -20.51 -17.17 9.91
N GLY A 180 -20.67 -16.51 11.06
CA GLY A 180 -19.60 -16.23 12.01
C GLY A 180 -18.55 -15.28 11.43
N THR A 181 -18.96 -14.30 10.62
CA THR A 181 -18.02 -13.41 9.93
C THR A 181 -18.28 -11.94 10.20
N VAL A 182 -17.19 -11.14 10.17
CA VAL A 182 -17.23 -9.69 10.09
C VAL A 182 -16.51 -9.27 8.82
N THR A 183 -17.15 -8.47 7.98
CA THR A 183 -16.53 -7.89 6.79
C THR A 183 -16.43 -6.39 6.92
N GLY A 184 -15.47 -5.80 6.21
CA GLY A 184 -15.28 -4.36 6.13
C GLY A 184 -14.25 -4.01 5.07
N SER A 185 -13.94 -2.74 4.94
CA SER A 185 -12.88 -2.26 4.05
C SER A 185 -12.10 -1.13 4.71
N GLU A 186 -10.86 -0.93 4.32
CA GLU A 186 -10.01 0.16 4.79
C GLU A 186 -9.33 0.84 3.61
N SER A 187 -9.38 2.17 3.59
CA SER A 187 -8.72 2.98 2.58
C SER A 187 -7.33 3.43 3.04
N THR A 188 -6.31 3.29 2.18
CA THR A 188 -4.97 3.84 2.47
C THR A 188 -5.03 5.36 2.58
N LYS A 189 -4.22 5.93 3.48
CA LYS A 189 -4.31 7.37 3.81
C LYS A 189 -3.91 8.27 2.66
N LEU A 190 -2.91 7.89 1.85
CA LEU A 190 -2.34 8.78 0.84
C LEU A 190 -3.10 8.68 -0.49
N PHE A 191 -3.16 7.50 -1.10
CA PHE A 191 -3.75 7.30 -2.42
C PHE A 191 -5.19 6.80 -2.39
N ARG A 192 -5.73 6.49 -1.19
CA ARG A 192 -7.10 5.97 -1.02
C ARG A 192 -7.33 4.62 -1.71
N PHE A 193 -6.26 3.81 -1.88
CA PHE A 193 -6.43 2.40 -2.24
C PHE A 193 -7.30 1.71 -1.20
N VAL A 194 -8.23 0.90 -1.66
CA VAL A 194 -9.17 0.21 -0.79
C VAL A 194 -8.81 -1.26 -0.72
N ASP A 195 -8.76 -1.78 0.50
CA ASP A 195 -8.57 -3.19 0.78
C ASP A 195 -9.79 -3.73 1.51
N ASP A 196 -10.30 -4.87 1.05
CA ASP A 196 -11.41 -5.58 1.68
C ASP A 196 -10.88 -6.53 2.74
N VAL A 197 -11.63 -6.66 3.83
CA VAL A 197 -11.25 -7.51 4.97
C VAL A 197 -12.42 -8.41 5.34
N VAL A 198 -12.11 -9.66 5.63
CA VAL A 198 -13.03 -10.59 6.28
C VAL A 198 -12.36 -11.21 7.50
N VAL A 199 -13.05 -11.14 8.62
CA VAL A 199 -12.72 -11.84 9.86
C VAL A 199 -13.69 -12.99 9.99
N ARG A 200 -13.19 -14.19 10.29
CA ARG A 200 -14.01 -15.37 10.58
C ARG A 200 -13.78 -15.84 12.00
N VAL A 201 -14.84 -16.06 12.74
CA VAL A 201 -14.82 -16.58 14.09
C VAL A 201 -15.48 -17.96 14.09
N ARG A 202 -14.73 -18.98 14.52
CA ARG A 202 -15.18 -20.38 14.58
C ARG A 202 -15.10 -20.91 16.01
N ASP A 203 -15.96 -21.85 16.37
CA ASP A 203 -15.82 -22.63 17.61
C ASP A 203 -14.50 -23.46 17.56
N ASP A 204 -13.74 -23.48 18.65
CA ASP A 204 -12.50 -24.25 18.77
C ASP A 204 -12.74 -25.69 19.27
N GLY A 205 -14.01 -26.07 19.53
CA GLY A 205 -14.43 -27.38 20.05
C GLY A 205 -14.30 -27.53 21.57
N THR A 206 -13.84 -26.49 22.26
CA THR A 206 -13.64 -26.52 23.74
C THR A 206 -14.39 -25.40 24.48
N GLY A 207 -15.27 -24.68 23.76
CA GLY A 207 -16.02 -23.53 24.27
C GLY A 207 -15.29 -22.20 24.06
N GLY A 208 -14.14 -22.21 23.40
CA GLY A 208 -13.41 -21.04 22.93
C GLY A 208 -13.64 -20.79 21.44
N SER A 209 -12.85 -19.88 20.86
CA SER A 209 -12.94 -19.47 19.47
C SER A 209 -11.59 -19.48 18.78
N VAL A 210 -11.60 -19.76 17.47
CA VAL A 210 -10.50 -19.48 16.54
C VAL A 210 -10.90 -18.29 15.67
N VAL A 211 -10.02 -17.31 15.57
CA VAL A 211 -10.21 -16.11 14.76
C VAL A 211 -9.21 -16.10 13.62
N ASP A 212 -9.74 -16.07 12.41
CA ASP A 212 -9.00 -15.97 11.15
C ASP A 212 -9.27 -14.62 10.51
N VAL A 213 -8.27 -14.06 9.82
CA VAL A 213 -8.42 -12.80 9.09
C VAL A 213 -7.83 -12.94 7.70
N ARG A 214 -8.55 -12.46 6.70
CA ARG A 214 -8.06 -12.29 5.33
C ARG A 214 -8.26 -10.87 4.88
N SER A 215 -7.25 -10.28 4.23
CA SER A 215 -7.28 -8.93 3.70
C SER A 215 -6.79 -8.92 2.27
N LYS A 216 -7.60 -8.34 1.35
CA LYS A 216 -7.40 -8.38 -0.10
C LYS A 216 -7.53 -6.98 -0.69
N SER A 217 -6.50 -6.56 -1.43
CA SER A 217 -6.54 -5.26 -2.12
C SER A 217 -7.48 -5.29 -3.32
N ARG A 218 -8.17 -4.17 -3.56
CA ARG A 218 -9.04 -4.01 -4.74
C ARG A 218 -8.25 -3.79 -6.02
N ASP A 219 -7.10 -3.14 -5.91
CA ASP A 219 -6.27 -2.72 -7.04
C ASP A 219 -4.80 -3.12 -6.78
N GLY A 220 -4.05 -3.28 -7.88
CA GLY A 220 -2.63 -3.64 -7.82
C GLY A 220 -2.36 -5.14 -7.69
N GLN A 221 -1.11 -5.54 -7.99
CA GLN A 221 -0.64 -6.91 -7.86
C GLN A 221 0.06 -7.19 -6.53
N GLY A 222 0.59 -6.15 -5.89
CA GLY A 222 1.25 -6.23 -4.58
C GLY A 222 0.80 -5.09 -3.68
N ASP A 223 0.88 -5.31 -2.36
CA ASP A 223 0.39 -4.38 -1.33
C ASP A 223 1.51 -3.77 -0.47
N ILE A 224 2.76 -4.13 -0.73
CA ILE A 224 3.95 -3.68 0.04
C ILE A 224 3.77 -3.92 1.56
N GLY A 225 3.10 -5.01 1.93
CA GLY A 225 2.84 -5.40 3.33
C GLY A 225 1.68 -4.68 4.02
N ALA A 226 0.86 -3.92 3.29
CA ALA A 226 -0.27 -3.17 3.87
C ALA A 226 -1.33 -4.11 4.47
N ASN A 227 -1.68 -5.21 3.78
CA ASN A 227 -2.63 -6.20 4.28
C ASN A 227 -2.12 -6.92 5.53
N ALA A 228 -0.84 -7.30 5.55
CA ALA A 228 -0.21 -7.90 6.74
C ALA A 228 -0.22 -6.95 7.94
N ALA A 229 0.12 -5.68 7.73
CA ALA A 229 0.08 -4.65 8.79
C ALA A 229 -1.36 -4.43 9.31
N ARG A 230 -2.37 -4.50 8.45
CA ARG A 230 -3.79 -4.40 8.84
C ARG A 230 -4.22 -5.56 9.73
N ILE A 231 -3.89 -6.79 9.35
CA ILE A 231 -4.18 -7.98 10.14
C ILE A 231 -3.57 -7.86 11.54
N ARG A 232 -2.30 -7.43 11.64
CA ARG A 232 -1.64 -7.22 12.95
C ARG A 232 -2.32 -6.15 13.79
N ARG A 233 -2.72 -5.03 13.20
CA ARG A 233 -3.47 -3.98 13.90
C ARG A 233 -4.80 -4.50 14.43
N PHE A 234 -5.52 -5.29 13.63
CA PHE A 234 -6.77 -5.90 14.06
C PHE A 234 -6.55 -6.84 15.27
N PHE A 235 -5.58 -7.73 15.22
CA PHE A 235 -5.26 -8.62 16.34
C PHE A 235 -4.75 -7.90 17.58
N ALA A 236 -4.15 -6.71 17.42
CA ALA A 236 -3.67 -5.90 18.54
C ALA A 236 -4.82 -5.25 19.33
N VAL A 237 -5.95 -4.96 18.70
CA VAL A 237 -7.11 -4.33 19.35
C VAL A 237 -8.23 -5.33 19.71
N LEU A 238 -8.20 -6.55 19.16
CA LEU A 238 -9.12 -7.60 19.55
C LEU A 238 -8.80 -8.08 20.97
N PRO A 239 -9.76 -8.03 21.90
CA PRO A 239 -9.56 -8.52 23.27
C PRO A 239 -9.20 -10.02 23.26
N LYS A 240 -8.20 -10.40 24.08
CA LYS A 240 -7.72 -11.79 24.20
C LYS A 240 -8.36 -12.51 25.36
#